data_beb45df8503ba25034c662795f8e2bec
#
_entry.id   beb45df8503ba25034c662795f8e2bec
#
_cell.length_a   1.000
_cell.length_b   1.000
_cell.length_c   1.000
_cell.angle_alpha   90.00
_cell.angle_beta   90.00
_cell.angle_gamma   90.00
#
_symmetry.space_group_name_H-M   'P 1'
#
loop_
_entity.id
_entity.type
_entity.pdbx_description
1 polymer ?
#
loop_
_entity_poly.entity_id
_entity_poly.type
_entity_poly.pdbx_seq_one_letter_code
_entity_poly.pdbx_strand_id
1 'polypeptide(L)'
;VVVLGPSMVRNVGLARDLGLLRIPESVFATEDDLDDLDPARTCIVCTGSQGETRAALSLMGQGRHRFVTVGDTDTVVFSSHPIPGNEAGIGRLHNALARRGVQLVHSGQIGIHTTGHGKAEELLALHDAADPDLFVPVHGEYSHLVAHHELALERGMVPDNVLRCTDGDRVKLDDDGISH
;
A
#
# COMPACT_ATOMS: atom_id res chain seq x y z
N VAL A 1 -11.81 -17.42 -4.43
CA VAL A 1 -11.07 -16.34 -3.75
C VAL A 1 -11.85 -15.92 -2.51
N VAL A 2 -11.17 -15.86 -1.37
CA VAL A 2 -11.76 -15.35 -0.11
C VAL A 2 -11.04 -14.07 0.28
N VAL A 3 -11.79 -13.04 0.63
CA VAL A 3 -11.25 -11.73 1.04
C VAL A 3 -11.44 -11.54 2.54
N LEU A 4 -10.35 -11.35 3.27
CA LEU A 4 -10.37 -11.25 4.74
C LEU A 4 -9.92 -9.86 5.22
N GLY A 5 -10.66 -9.35 6.18
CA GLY A 5 -10.45 -8.04 6.78
C GLY A 5 -11.41 -6.97 6.23
N PRO A 6 -12.06 -6.18 7.13
CA PRO A 6 -13.14 -5.27 6.74
C PRO A 6 -12.75 -4.22 5.69
N SER A 7 -11.52 -3.69 5.78
CA SER A 7 -11.00 -2.72 4.80
C SER A 7 -10.76 -3.36 3.44
N MET A 8 -10.24 -4.58 3.40
CA MET A 8 -9.99 -5.31 2.16
C MET A 8 -11.29 -5.67 1.45
N VAL A 9 -12.26 -6.20 2.19
CA VAL A 9 -13.61 -6.53 1.67
C VAL A 9 -14.24 -5.29 1.03
N ARG A 10 -14.23 -4.15 1.74
CA ARG A 10 -14.76 -2.88 1.20
C ARG A 10 -14.04 -2.43 -0.07
N ASN A 11 -12.70 -2.48 -0.08
CA ASN A 11 -11.91 -2.01 -1.22
C ASN A 11 -12.08 -2.91 -2.45
N VAL A 12 -12.16 -4.23 -2.25
CA VAL A 12 -12.43 -5.18 -3.33
C VAL A 12 -13.85 -4.96 -3.89
N GLY A 13 -14.84 -4.75 -3.03
CA GLY A 13 -16.20 -4.40 -3.44
C GLY A 13 -16.23 -3.13 -4.28
N LEU A 14 -15.61 -2.05 -3.79
CA LEU A 14 -15.53 -0.78 -4.52
C LEU A 14 -14.82 -0.93 -5.87
N ALA A 15 -13.71 -1.66 -5.93
CA ALA A 15 -13.00 -1.90 -7.18
C ALA A 15 -13.83 -2.66 -8.20
N ARG A 16 -14.69 -3.56 -7.75
CA ARG A 16 -15.65 -4.28 -8.61
C ARG A 16 -16.75 -3.35 -9.11
N ASP A 17 -17.36 -2.58 -8.22
CA ASP A 17 -18.42 -1.62 -8.55
C ASP A 17 -17.96 -0.58 -9.59
N LEU A 18 -16.70 -0.15 -9.49
CA LEU A 18 -16.06 0.75 -10.45
C LEU A 18 -15.55 0.05 -11.73
N GLY A 19 -15.70 -1.27 -11.85
CA GLY A 19 -15.23 -2.04 -13.01
C GLY A 19 -13.71 -2.15 -13.14
N LEU A 20 -12.96 -1.77 -12.08
CA LEU A 20 -11.49 -1.88 -12.02
C LEU A 20 -11.05 -3.34 -11.81
N LEU A 21 -11.85 -4.11 -11.08
CA LEU A 21 -11.63 -5.53 -10.83
C LEU A 21 -12.65 -6.37 -11.61
N ARG A 22 -12.18 -7.06 -12.68
CA ARG A 22 -13.02 -7.84 -13.59
C ARG A 22 -12.92 -9.34 -13.31
N ILE A 23 -13.28 -9.73 -12.08
CA ILE A 23 -13.33 -11.13 -11.65
C ILE A 23 -14.81 -11.53 -11.50
N PRO A 24 -15.25 -12.65 -12.09
CA PRO A 24 -16.64 -13.11 -11.95
C PRO A 24 -17.03 -13.34 -10.49
N GLU A 25 -18.28 -13.02 -10.14
CA GLU A 25 -18.83 -13.25 -8.79
C GLU A 25 -18.63 -14.67 -8.30
N SER A 26 -18.84 -15.65 -9.20
CA SER A 26 -18.72 -17.08 -8.89
C SER A 26 -17.32 -17.55 -8.46
N VAL A 27 -16.30 -16.69 -8.57
CA VAL A 27 -14.94 -16.98 -8.09
C VAL A 27 -14.78 -16.59 -6.63
N PHE A 28 -15.65 -15.72 -6.10
CA PHE A 28 -15.59 -15.29 -4.71
C PHE A 28 -16.39 -16.23 -3.81
N ALA A 29 -15.84 -16.46 -2.62
CA ALA A 29 -16.49 -17.15 -1.52
C ALA A 29 -16.30 -16.31 -0.25
N THR A 30 -17.10 -16.58 0.76
CA THR A 30 -17.04 -15.91 2.06
C THR A 30 -16.11 -16.62 3.03
N GLU A 31 -15.84 -16.01 4.17
CA GLU A 31 -15.06 -16.67 5.23
C GLU A 31 -15.78 -17.87 5.85
N ASP A 32 -17.12 -17.91 5.80
CA ASP A 32 -17.92 -19.01 6.31
C ASP A 32 -17.86 -20.25 5.38
N ASP A 33 -17.48 -20.07 4.12
CA ASP A 33 -17.36 -21.18 3.15
C ASP A 33 -15.99 -21.87 3.24
N LEU A 34 -15.02 -21.33 4.01
CA LEU A 34 -13.62 -21.80 4.01
C LEU A 34 -13.45 -23.27 4.38
N ASP A 35 -14.28 -23.79 5.27
CA ASP A 35 -14.23 -25.20 5.71
C ASP A 35 -14.61 -26.16 4.59
N ASP A 36 -15.41 -25.71 3.62
CA ASP A 36 -15.91 -26.52 2.49
C ASP A 36 -15.04 -26.34 1.21
N LEU A 37 -14.08 -25.41 1.22
CA LEU A 37 -13.21 -25.15 0.07
C LEU A 37 -11.97 -26.05 0.05
N ASP A 38 -11.57 -26.48 -1.14
CA ASP A 38 -10.30 -27.17 -1.33
C ASP A 38 -9.13 -26.17 -1.13
N PRO A 39 -8.29 -26.35 -0.09
CA PRO A 39 -7.18 -25.44 0.19
C PRO A 39 -6.22 -25.27 -1.00
N ALA A 40 -5.94 -26.34 -1.77
CA ALA A 40 -5.05 -26.29 -2.92
C ALA A 40 -5.57 -25.41 -4.07
N ARG A 41 -6.86 -25.07 -4.06
CA ARG A 41 -7.52 -24.22 -5.07
C ARG A 41 -8.03 -22.92 -4.51
N THR A 42 -7.71 -22.62 -3.24
CA THR A 42 -8.19 -21.42 -2.54
C THR A 42 -7.11 -20.36 -2.48
N CYS A 43 -7.46 -19.15 -2.93
CA CYS A 43 -6.65 -17.95 -2.76
C CYS A 43 -7.30 -17.04 -1.72
N ILE A 44 -6.55 -16.65 -0.71
CA ILE A 44 -6.99 -15.72 0.32
C ILE A 44 -6.29 -14.37 0.13
N VAL A 45 -7.07 -13.31 -0.02
CA VAL A 45 -6.58 -11.92 -0.06
C VAL A 45 -6.86 -11.27 1.29
N CYS A 46 -5.82 -10.86 2.00
CA CYS A 46 -5.97 -10.34 3.35
C CYS A 46 -5.05 -9.16 3.67
N THR A 47 -5.33 -8.49 4.78
CA THR A 47 -4.49 -7.42 5.35
C THR A 47 -3.40 -7.98 6.26
N GLY A 48 -2.38 -7.16 6.57
CA GLY A 48 -1.37 -7.49 7.59
C GLY A 48 0.05 -7.58 7.09
N SER A 49 0.33 -7.15 5.86
CA SER A 49 1.67 -7.22 5.26
C SER A 49 2.71 -6.36 5.97
N GLN A 50 2.31 -5.37 6.77
CA GLN A 50 3.19 -4.50 7.55
C GLN A 50 3.44 -5.01 8.98
N GLY A 51 2.96 -6.21 9.32
CA GLY A 51 3.14 -6.82 10.64
C GLY A 51 2.25 -6.23 11.74
N GLU A 52 1.12 -5.65 11.35
CA GLU A 52 0.11 -5.12 12.28
C GLU A 52 -0.47 -6.28 13.11
N THR A 53 -0.41 -6.16 14.43
CA THR A 53 -0.64 -7.27 15.37
C THR A 53 -2.05 -7.88 15.32
N ARG A 54 -3.05 -7.10 14.89
CA ARG A 54 -4.46 -7.52 14.79
C ARG A 54 -4.93 -7.81 13.37
N ALA A 55 -4.06 -7.68 12.39
CA ALA A 55 -4.41 -7.97 11.01
C ALA A 55 -4.51 -9.49 10.77
N ALA A 56 -5.29 -9.87 9.77
CA ALA A 56 -5.59 -11.27 9.46
C ALA A 56 -4.32 -12.11 9.31
N LEU A 57 -3.34 -11.67 8.53
CA LEU A 57 -2.10 -12.40 8.31
C LEU A 57 -1.27 -12.58 9.59
N SER A 58 -1.24 -11.58 10.48
CA SER A 58 -0.56 -11.69 11.77
C SER A 58 -1.24 -12.71 12.70
N LEU A 59 -2.57 -12.76 12.69
CA LEU A 59 -3.33 -13.77 13.43
C LEU A 59 -3.10 -15.18 12.88
N MET A 60 -3.02 -15.34 11.55
CA MET A 60 -2.67 -16.61 10.90
C MET A 60 -1.26 -17.07 11.30
N GLY A 61 -0.27 -16.19 11.24
CA GLY A 61 1.10 -16.50 11.65
C GLY A 61 1.21 -16.90 13.14
N GLN A 62 0.36 -16.32 14.00
CA GLN A 62 0.27 -16.68 15.42
C GLN A 62 -0.59 -17.95 15.68
N GLY A 63 -1.29 -18.47 14.68
CA GLY A 63 -2.26 -19.57 14.83
C GLY A 63 -3.51 -19.17 15.63
N ARG A 64 -3.90 -17.92 15.54
CA ARG A 64 -5.02 -17.32 16.27
C ARG A 64 -6.15 -16.85 15.35
N HIS A 65 -5.99 -17.02 14.04
CA HIS A 65 -7.06 -16.67 13.10
C HIS A 65 -8.20 -17.69 13.25
N ARG A 66 -9.44 -17.18 13.25
CA ARG A 66 -10.61 -18.00 13.55
C ARG A 66 -10.87 -19.08 12.49
N PHE A 67 -10.68 -18.75 11.23
CA PHE A 67 -11.08 -19.60 10.09
C PHE A 67 -9.88 -20.19 9.33
N VAL A 68 -8.69 -19.65 9.48
CA VAL A 68 -7.55 -20.02 8.65
C VAL A 68 -6.37 -20.47 9.50
N THR A 69 -5.90 -21.67 9.24
CA THR A 69 -4.63 -22.20 9.74
C THR A 69 -3.68 -22.36 8.58
N VAL A 70 -2.51 -21.73 8.65
CA VAL A 70 -1.46 -21.84 7.62
C VAL A 70 -0.37 -22.80 8.03
N GLY A 71 0.24 -23.49 7.06
CA GLY A 71 1.26 -24.51 7.26
C GLY A 71 2.22 -24.68 6.08
N ASP A 72 2.89 -25.83 6.03
CA ASP A 72 3.97 -26.15 5.10
C ASP A 72 3.53 -26.35 3.64
N THR A 73 2.23 -26.52 3.41
CA THR A 73 1.64 -26.61 2.07
C THR A 73 1.22 -25.25 1.51
N ASP A 74 1.31 -24.18 2.33
CA ASP A 74 0.83 -22.87 1.96
C ASP A 74 1.95 -21.94 1.49
N THR A 75 1.59 -21.05 0.57
CA THR A 75 2.45 -19.96 0.11
C THR A 75 1.83 -18.62 0.46
N VAL A 76 2.57 -17.76 1.16
CA VAL A 76 2.19 -16.37 1.43
C VAL A 76 2.98 -15.43 0.52
N VAL A 77 2.23 -14.67 -0.28
CA VAL A 77 2.77 -13.69 -1.22
C VAL A 77 2.59 -12.28 -0.67
N PHE A 78 3.70 -11.59 -0.39
CA PHE A 78 3.70 -10.20 0.05
C PHE A 78 3.71 -9.26 -1.15
N SER A 79 2.53 -8.83 -1.58
CA SER A 79 2.35 -7.84 -2.67
C SER A 79 2.43 -6.40 -2.17
N SER A 80 3.39 -6.12 -1.30
CA SER A 80 3.63 -4.78 -0.72
C SER A 80 5.11 -4.57 -0.48
N HIS A 81 5.54 -3.31 -0.48
CA HIS A 81 6.85 -2.94 0.05
C HIS A 81 6.78 -2.67 1.56
N PRO A 82 7.84 -3.01 2.31
CA PRO A 82 7.97 -2.57 3.69
C PRO A 82 7.89 -1.05 3.79
N ILE A 83 7.06 -0.56 4.70
CA ILE A 83 7.04 0.86 5.06
C ILE A 83 8.17 1.09 6.07
N PRO A 84 9.04 2.10 5.88
CA PRO A 84 10.09 2.43 6.84
C PRO A 84 9.53 2.57 8.26
N GLY A 85 10.20 1.92 9.22
CA GLY A 85 9.78 1.86 10.63
C GLY A 85 8.96 0.60 10.99
N ASN A 86 8.47 -0.17 10.03
CA ASN A 86 7.71 -1.40 10.27
C ASN A 86 8.58 -2.69 10.23
N GLU A 87 9.88 -2.58 9.98
CA GLU A 87 10.78 -3.70 9.72
C GLU A 87 10.75 -4.75 10.84
N ALA A 88 10.72 -4.29 12.10
CA ALA A 88 10.66 -5.18 13.26
C ALA A 88 9.32 -5.95 13.34
N GLY A 89 8.22 -5.31 12.95
CA GLY A 89 6.89 -5.92 12.87
C GLY A 89 6.82 -6.97 11.76
N ILE A 90 7.28 -6.60 10.59
CA ILE A 90 7.37 -7.46 9.41
C ILE A 90 8.28 -8.66 9.70
N GLY A 91 9.45 -8.44 10.30
CA GLY A 91 10.36 -9.52 10.68
C GLY A 91 9.75 -10.52 11.66
N ARG A 92 8.98 -10.05 12.64
CA ARG A 92 8.23 -10.94 13.55
C ARG A 92 7.18 -11.76 12.81
N LEU A 93 6.45 -11.16 11.89
CA LEU A 93 5.45 -11.83 11.07
C LEU A 93 6.09 -12.91 10.19
N HIS A 94 7.16 -12.58 9.47
CA HIS A 94 7.89 -13.54 8.63
C HIS A 94 8.38 -14.73 9.44
N ASN A 95 8.98 -14.48 10.61
CA ASN A 95 9.43 -15.54 11.51
C ASN A 95 8.28 -16.41 12.03
N ALA A 96 7.12 -15.82 12.30
CA ALA A 96 5.95 -16.57 12.75
C ALA A 96 5.41 -17.50 11.65
N LEU A 97 5.32 -17.02 10.42
CA LEU A 97 4.91 -17.81 9.26
C LEU A 97 5.94 -18.90 8.92
N ALA A 98 7.23 -18.54 8.88
CA ALA A 98 8.30 -19.50 8.61
C ALA A 98 8.36 -20.65 9.62
N ARG A 99 8.11 -20.38 10.90
CA ARG A 99 8.03 -21.45 11.95
C ARG A 99 6.88 -22.42 11.72
N ARG A 100 5.89 -22.05 10.93
CA ARG A 100 4.78 -22.92 10.52
C ARG A 100 5.06 -23.67 9.20
N GLY A 101 6.24 -23.46 8.62
CA GLY A 101 6.63 -24.08 7.36
C GLY A 101 6.16 -23.35 6.10
N VAL A 102 5.45 -22.21 6.25
CA VAL A 102 4.88 -21.46 5.13
C VAL A 102 5.98 -20.97 4.20
N GLN A 103 5.78 -21.16 2.89
CA GLN A 103 6.64 -20.58 1.86
C GLN A 103 6.36 -19.07 1.74
N LEU A 104 7.39 -18.24 1.87
CA LEU A 104 7.26 -16.78 1.74
C LEU A 104 7.79 -16.31 0.39
N VAL A 105 6.99 -15.50 -0.30
CA VAL A 105 7.34 -14.86 -1.58
C VAL A 105 7.17 -13.35 -1.45
N HIS A 106 8.18 -12.60 -1.87
CA HIS A 106 8.23 -11.14 -1.73
C HIS A 106 8.28 -10.44 -3.09
N SER A 107 7.86 -9.18 -3.11
CA SER A 107 7.87 -8.32 -4.29
C SER A 107 9.27 -8.14 -4.92
N GLY A 108 10.34 -8.28 -4.14
CA GLY A 108 11.72 -8.28 -4.65
C GLY A 108 12.13 -9.54 -5.42
N GLN A 109 11.36 -10.63 -5.33
CA GLN A 109 11.62 -11.90 -6.00
C GLN A 109 10.82 -12.03 -7.31
N ILE A 110 9.61 -11.49 -7.32
CA ILE A 110 8.71 -11.48 -8.49
C ILE A 110 7.98 -10.15 -8.57
N GLY A 111 7.62 -9.71 -9.77
CA GLY A 111 6.96 -8.42 -10.02
C GLY A 111 5.46 -8.43 -9.65
N ILE A 112 5.17 -8.49 -8.36
CA ILE A 112 3.81 -8.61 -7.82
C ILE A 112 3.30 -7.33 -7.13
N HIS A 113 4.16 -6.34 -6.94
CA HIS A 113 3.78 -5.09 -6.30
C HIS A 113 3.45 -4.01 -7.32
N THR A 114 2.34 -3.31 -7.08
CA THR A 114 2.01 -2.06 -7.76
C THR A 114 1.98 -0.95 -6.72
N THR A 115 2.76 0.12 -6.94
CA THR A 115 2.78 1.28 -6.05
C THR A 115 1.42 1.99 -6.04
N GLY A 116 1.02 2.49 -4.87
CA GLY A 116 -0.12 3.40 -4.71
C GLY A 116 0.27 4.88 -4.80
N HIS A 117 1.59 5.18 -4.89
CA HIS A 117 2.06 6.56 -5.07
C HIS A 117 1.97 6.98 -6.53
N GLY A 118 1.61 8.23 -6.76
CA GLY A 118 1.58 8.82 -8.10
C GLY A 118 2.97 8.84 -8.73
N LYS A 119 3.02 8.50 -10.01
CA LYS A 119 4.23 8.66 -10.83
C LYS A 119 4.34 10.09 -11.34
N ALA A 120 5.48 10.46 -11.91
CA ALA A 120 5.73 11.83 -12.40
C ALA A 120 4.60 12.36 -13.30
N GLU A 121 4.12 11.57 -14.26
CA GLU A 121 3.04 11.99 -15.17
C GLU A 121 1.70 12.19 -14.45
N GLU A 122 1.41 11.38 -13.43
CA GLU A 122 0.19 11.51 -12.63
C GLU A 122 0.26 12.73 -11.71
N LEU A 123 1.45 13.01 -11.13
CA LEU A 123 1.71 14.22 -10.37
C LEU A 123 1.57 15.47 -11.22
N LEU A 124 2.10 15.45 -12.44
CA LEU A 124 1.97 16.54 -13.41
C LEU A 124 0.51 16.75 -13.84
N ALA A 125 -0.25 15.67 -14.05
CA ALA A 125 -1.67 15.78 -14.38
C ALA A 125 -2.48 16.43 -13.23
N LEU A 126 -2.15 16.09 -11.97
CA LEU A 126 -2.75 16.73 -10.80
C LEU A 126 -2.33 18.20 -10.70
N HIS A 127 -1.04 18.50 -10.93
CA HIS A 127 -0.50 19.85 -10.94
C HIS A 127 -1.23 20.73 -11.98
N ASP A 128 -1.36 20.23 -13.22
CA ASP A 128 -2.05 20.93 -14.30
C ASP A 128 -3.53 21.18 -13.98
N ALA A 129 -4.19 20.21 -13.35
CA ALA A 129 -5.59 20.34 -12.96
C ALA A 129 -5.80 21.31 -11.79
N ALA A 130 -4.82 21.41 -10.89
CA ALA A 130 -4.86 22.33 -9.75
C ALA A 130 -4.47 23.76 -10.14
N ASP A 131 -3.61 23.91 -11.16
CA ASP A 131 -3.06 25.20 -11.65
C ASP A 131 -2.60 26.11 -10.50
N PRO A 132 -1.65 25.64 -9.66
CA PRO A 132 -1.35 26.32 -8.40
C PRO A 132 -0.47 27.57 -8.63
N ASP A 133 -0.78 28.67 -7.97
CA ASP A 133 0.08 29.85 -7.91
C ASP A 133 1.33 29.62 -7.05
N LEU A 134 1.21 28.76 -6.02
CA LEU A 134 2.26 28.45 -5.05
C LEU A 134 2.31 26.94 -4.81
N PHE A 135 3.52 26.40 -4.70
CA PHE A 135 3.70 24.96 -4.59
C PHE A 135 4.72 24.57 -3.50
N VAL A 136 4.33 23.63 -2.64
CA VAL A 136 5.20 23.07 -1.60
C VAL A 136 5.10 21.55 -1.67
N PRO A 137 6.12 20.83 -2.18
CA PRO A 137 6.13 19.37 -2.13
C PRO A 137 6.27 18.90 -0.69
N VAL A 138 5.44 17.92 -0.32
CA VAL A 138 5.43 17.32 1.02
C VAL A 138 5.41 15.80 0.93
N HIS A 139 5.75 15.14 2.02
CA HIS A 139 5.70 13.68 2.16
C HIS A 139 6.73 12.93 1.31
N GLY A 140 7.74 12.40 1.95
CA GLY A 140 8.80 11.60 1.34
C GLY A 140 10.20 11.97 1.85
N GLU A 141 11.20 11.29 1.36
CA GLU A 141 12.60 11.63 1.57
C GLU A 141 12.92 12.98 0.89
N TYR A 142 13.95 13.68 1.36
CA TYR A 142 14.33 14.98 0.77
C TYR A 142 14.61 14.90 -0.75
N SER A 143 15.16 13.78 -1.20
CA SER A 143 15.34 13.52 -2.64
C SER A 143 14.02 13.49 -3.43
N HIS A 144 12.93 13.02 -2.82
CA HIS A 144 11.60 13.03 -3.45
C HIS A 144 11.06 14.47 -3.50
N LEU A 145 11.30 15.28 -2.46
CA LEU A 145 10.92 16.69 -2.46
C LEU A 145 11.67 17.48 -3.56
N VAL A 146 12.97 17.19 -3.72
CA VAL A 146 13.76 17.77 -4.81
C VAL A 146 13.19 17.39 -6.17
N ALA A 147 12.95 16.10 -6.41
CA ALA A 147 12.41 15.63 -7.69
C ALA A 147 11.02 16.23 -7.99
N HIS A 148 10.15 16.36 -7.00
CA HIS A 148 8.82 16.95 -7.17
C HIS A 148 8.88 18.46 -7.39
N HIS A 149 9.82 19.15 -6.75
CA HIS A 149 10.13 20.57 -7.02
C HIS A 149 10.58 20.77 -8.48
N GLU A 150 11.50 19.94 -8.97
CA GLU A 150 11.98 20.02 -10.37
C GLU A 150 10.84 19.81 -11.38
N LEU A 151 9.92 18.86 -11.10
CA LEU A 151 8.73 18.66 -11.95
C LEU A 151 7.84 19.92 -12.02
N ALA A 152 7.69 20.67 -10.92
CA ALA A 152 6.94 21.92 -10.92
C ALA A 152 7.62 22.99 -11.76
N LEU A 153 8.96 23.11 -11.68
CA LEU A 153 9.73 24.03 -12.51
C LEU A 153 9.67 23.66 -14.01
N GLU A 154 9.76 22.37 -14.33
CA GLU A 154 9.62 21.88 -15.71
C GLU A 154 8.23 22.21 -16.28
N ARG A 155 7.21 22.31 -15.44
CA ARG A 155 5.86 22.72 -15.82
C ARG A 155 5.71 24.24 -15.99
N GLY A 156 6.75 25.01 -15.68
CA GLY A 156 6.80 26.46 -15.88
C GLY A 156 6.50 27.29 -14.65
N MET A 157 6.44 26.68 -13.45
CA MET A 157 6.33 27.50 -12.24
C MET A 157 7.55 28.39 -12.03
N VAL A 158 7.32 29.57 -11.52
CA VAL A 158 8.37 30.50 -11.13
C VAL A 158 9.12 29.95 -9.92
N PRO A 159 10.46 29.91 -9.89
CA PRO A 159 11.23 29.34 -8.78
C PRO A 159 10.87 29.89 -7.40
N ASP A 160 10.56 31.17 -7.30
CA ASP A 160 10.17 31.82 -6.03
C ASP A 160 8.81 31.36 -5.50
N ASN A 161 8.00 30.71 -6.34
CA ASN A 161 6.71 30.17 -5.99
C ASN A 161 6.75 28.67 -5.62
N VAL A 162 7.94 28.05 -5.63
CA VAL A 162 8.11 26.64 -5.29
C VAL A 162 9.07 26.51 -4.11
N LEU A 163 8.54 26.15 -2.95
CA LEU A 163 9.33 26.00 -1.71
C LEU A 163 9.60 24.53 -1.41
N ARG A 164 10.85 24.22 -1.06
CA ARG A 164 11.22 22.94 -0.45
C ARG A 164 11.39 23.12 1.04
N CYS A 165 10.59 22.39 1.81
CA CYS A 165 10.58 22.47 3.27
C CYS A 165 10.93 21.12 3.88
N THR A 166 11.52 21.15 5.07
CA THR A 166 11.81 19.99 5.90
C THR A 166 10.99 20.05 7.19
N ASP A 167 10.99 18.96 7.94
CA ASP A 167 10.28 18.88 9.20
C ASP A 167 10.80 19.97 10.18
N GLY A 168 9.87 20.80 10.65
CA GLY A 168 10.16 21.92 11.55
C GLY A 168 10.21 23.28 10.87
N ASP A 169 10.27 23.34 9.55
CA ASP A 169 10.21 24.60 8.81
C ASP A 169 8.81 25.22 8.90
N ARG A 170 8.77 26.53 8.91
CA ARG A 170 7.53 27.31 8.93
C ARG A 170 7.32 27.94 7.58
N VAL A 171 6.20 27.61 6.95
CA VAL A 171 5.78 28.26 5.71
C VAL A 171 4.77 29.35 6.06
N LYS A 172 5.03 30.58 5.60
CA LYS A 172 4.10 31.68 5.68
C LYS A 172 3.52 31.93 4.29
N LEU A 173 2.21 32.01 4.22
CA LEU A 173 1.46 32.39 3.04
C LEU A 173 0.69 33.66 3.36
N ASP A 174 0.91 34.72 2.59
CA ASP A 174 0.19 35.99 2.68
C ASP A 174 -0.03 36.59 1.28
N ASP A 175 -0.53 37.83 1.25
CA ASP A 175 -0.83 38.53 0.02
C ASP A 175 0.41 38.84 -0.85
N ASP A 176 1.62 38.80 -0.26
CA ASP A 176 2.89 39.03 -0.93
C ASP A 176 3.49 37.73 -1.50
N GLY A 177 2.90 36.54 -1.21
CA GLY A 177 3.34 35.26 -1.68
C GLY A 177 3.67 34.25 -0.60
N ILE A 178 4.65 33.35 -0.88
CA ILE A 178 5.09 32.28 -0.01
C ILE A 178 6.54 32.51 0.45
N SER A 179 6.80 32.26 1.72
CA SER A 179 8.14 32.36 2.31
C SER A 179 8.34 31.39 3.47
N HIS A 180 9.59 31.11 3.83
CA HIS A 180 9.93 30.25 4.96
C HIS A 180 11.18 30.75 5.69
#